data_ec1aa37cec5f9d301c924dfb89448010
#
_entry.id   ec1aa37cec5f9d301c924dfb89448010
#
_cell.length_a   1.000
_cell.length_b   1.000
_cell.length_c   1.000
_cell.angle_alpha   90.00
_cell.angle_beta   90.00
_cell.angle_gamma   90.00
#
_symmetry.space_group_name_H-M   'P 1'
#
loop_
_entity.id
_entity.type
_entity.pdbx_description
1 polymer ?
#
loop_
_entity_poly.entity_id
_entity_poly.type
_entity_poly.pdbx_seq_one_letter_code
_entity_poly.pdbx_strand_id
1 'polypeptide(L)'
;MAIEKMKFISACTDPEHRDAMLLAGMNTGLLQPVIATKIINDDNNGSVISTENPYQDYVQTFKSIAHAVGCDLNVKEKITSSYTNAEIEAYIKELNEEFGLDNVAQSETLSPDDEKALKELSVLNFEKMHACNYLNFGFGRLPMDSFKKLSLYREEMFVLHRLHSTAQYVWLVYVTSDTYAAKAFKIFQSLFFEPITIPKFDIQERVEQCRIKMVDMYSYCVRQSSICNMYPYVAVLDQKQILSGFVKASDVETYKAAFSGLPVDFRIKEPSEVKDIKCPTLLKNSWFFKPFELFIEMYGLPAYDDFDPTVFIGITYCILFGIMFGDFGQGLVLMILG
;
A
#
# COMPACT_ATOMS: atom_id res chain seq x y z
N MET A 1 -14.27 32.95 11.49
CA MET A 1 -14.83 31.60 11.55
C MET A 1 -13.65 30.63 11.54
N ALA A 2 -13.62 29.73 12.49
CA ALA A 2 -12.53 28.74 12.64
C ALA A 2 -12.67 27.51 11.72
N ILE A 3 -13.72 27.49 10.89
CA ILE A 3 -13.94 26.45 9.87
C ILE A 3 -13.58 27.02 8.50
N GLU A 4 -12.76 26.28 7.73
CA GLU A 4 -12.36 26.63 6.39
C GLU A 4 -13.56 26.60 5.43
N LYS A 5 -13.69 27.61 4.58
CA LYS A 5 -14.77 27.65 3.60
C LYS A 5 -14.55 26.61 2.50
N MET A 6 -15.55 25.77 2.26
CA MET A 6 -15.55 24.77 1.21
C MET A 6 -16.47 25.18 0.06
N LYS A 7 -16.17 24.65 -1.12
CA LYS A 7 -17.02 24.74 -2.32
C LYS A 7 -17.26 23.35 -2.86
N PHE A 8 -18.46 23.09 -3.32
CA PHE A 8 -18.81 21.87 -4.03
C PHE A 8 -18.51 22.07 -5.51
N ILE A 9 -17.64 21.22 -6.08
CA ILE A 9 -17.24 21.29 -7.48
C ILE A 9 -17.65 20.00 -8.18
N SER A 10 -18.25 20.15 -9.36
CA SER A 10 -18.50 19.03 -10.28
C SER A 10 -17.73 19.28 -11.56
N ALA A 11 -16.81 18.39 -11.89
CA ALA A 11 -16.08 18.36 -13.13
C ALA A 11 -16.77 17.37 -14.09
N CYS A 12 -17.16 17.83 -15.27
CA CYS A 12 -17.92 17.08 -16.23
C CYS A 12 -17.14 16.94 -17.52
N THR A 13 -17.03 15.71 -18.06
CA THR A 13 -16.32 15.44 -19.29
C THR A 13 -16.98 14.31 -20.08
N ASP A 14 -16.54 14.11 -21.32
CA ASP A 14 -16.93 12.98 -22.16
C ASP A 14 -16.21 11.69 -21.72
N PRO A 15 -16.75 10.50 -22.01
CA PRO A 15 -16.18 9.21 -21.61
C PRO A 15 -14.71 9.00 -22.03
N GLU A 16 -14.32 9.54 -23.18
CA GLU A 16 -12.96 9.42 -23.73
C GLU A 16 -11.90 10.12 -22.84
N HIS A 17 -12.29 11.18 -22.15
CA HIS A 17 -11.38 11.97 -21.33
C HIS A 17 -11.49 11.69 -19.83
N ARG A 18 -12.28 10.69 -19.44
CA ARG A 18 -12.51 10.31 -18.04
C ARG A 18 -11.24 10.08 -17.27
N ASP A 19 -10.39 9.19 -17.76
CA ASP A 19 -9.19 8.76 -17.04
C ASP A 19 -8.19 9.92 -16.89
N ALA A 20 -8.11 10.78 -17.91
CA ALA A 20 -7.32 12.01 -17.85
C ALA A 20 -7.88 13.00 -16.79
N MET A 21 -9.21 13.15 -16.73
CA MET A 21 -9.88 13.97 -15.71
C MET A 21 -9.61 13.43 -14.30
N LEU A 22 -9.74 12.11 -14.09
CA LEU A 22 -9.49 11.48 -12.79
C LEU A 22 -8.06 11.67 -12.36
N LEU A 23 -7.08 11.46 -13.24
CA LEU A 23 -5.67 11.67 -12.95
C LEU A 23 -5.36 13.13 -12.59
N ALA A 24 -5.89 14.08 -13.37
CA ALA A 24 -5.72 15.49 -13.08
C ALA A 24 -6.28 15.84 -11.70
N GLY A 25 -7.50 15.35 -11.36
CA GLY A 25 -8.12 15.55 -10.06
C GLY A 25 -7.33 14.95 -8.89
N MET A 26 -6.86 13.70 -9.06
CA MET A 26 -6.08 13.00 -8.04
C MET A 26 -4.73 13.66 -7.77
N ASN A 27 -4.02 14.06 -8.82
CA ASN A 27 -2.68 14.64 -8.70
C ASN A 27 -2.67 15.95 -7.91
N THR A 28 -3.80 16.66 -7.83
CA THR A 28 -3.90 17.87 -7.01
C THR A 28 -3.92 17.57 -5.52
N GLY A 29 -4.49 16.43 -5.12
CA GLY A 29 -4.76 16.10 -3.71
C GLY A 29 -5.73 17.08 -3.00
N LEU A 30 -6.38 18.00 -3.76
CA LEU A 30 -7.21 19.05 -3.22
C LEU A 30 -8.70 18.67 -3.13
N LEU A 31 -9.14 17.71 -3.95
CA LEU A 31 -10.53 17.27 -4.01
C LEU A 31 -10.80 16.21 -2.95
N GLN A 32 -11.83 16.42 -2.15
CA GLN A 32 -12.47 15.38 -1.35
C GLN A 32 -13.66 14.83 -2.13
N PRO A 33 -13.52 13.67 -2.81
CA PRO A 33 -14.55 13.18 -3.71
C PRO A 33 -15.76 12.66 -2.95
N VAL A 34 -16.92 12.78 -3.57
CA VAL A 34 -18.20 12.27 -3.07
C VAL A 34 -18.59 11.06 -3.88
N ILE A 35 -19.05 10.00 -3.20
CA ILE A 35 -19.51 8.76 -3.85
C ILE A 35 -20.66 9.09 -4.81
N ALA A 36 -20.58 8.57 -6.04
CA ALA A 36 -21.52 8.86 -7.11
C ALA A 36 -22.98 8.53 -6.75
N THR A 37 -23.22 7.50 -5.93
CA THR A 37 -24.57 7.14 -5.45
C THR A 37 -25.29 8.25 -4.68
N LYS A 38 -24.55 9.19 -4.08
CA LYS A 38 -25.12 10.35 -3.39
C LYS A 38 -25.46 11.52 -4.31
N ILE A 39 -24.97 11.46 -5.56
CA ILE A 39 -25.16 12.51 -6.57
C ILE A 39 -26.32 12.12 -7.50
N ILE A 40 -26.51 10.83 -7.68
CA ILE A 40 -27.57 10.25 -8.52
C ILE A 40 -28.83 10.18 -7.68
N ASN A 41 -29.84 10.97 -8.06
CA ASN A 41 -31.19 10.89 -7.49
C ASN A 41 -32.06 10.07 -8.43
N ASP A 42 -33.13 9.48 -7.92
CA ASP A 42 -34.11 8.68 -8.72
C ASP A 42 -34.66 9.41 -9.94
N ASP A 43 -34.64 10.75 -9.92
CA ASP A 43 -35.11 11.61 -11.00
C ASP A 43 -34.11 11.77 -12.16
N ASN A 44 -32.82 11.40 -11.99
CA ASN A 44 -31.76 11.80 -12.93
C ASN A 44 -31.29 10.68 -13.88
N ASN A 45 -31.90 9.50 -13.87
CA ASN A 45 -31.48 8.34 -14.72
C ASN A 45 -29.96 8.11 -14.77
N GLY A 46 -29.24 8.42 -13.70
CA GLY A 46 -27.81 8.27 -13.62
C GLY A 46 -27.39 6.83 -13.29
N SER A 47 -26.20 6.46 -13.70
CA SER A 47 -25.58 5.19 -13.33
C SER A 47 -24.20 5.41 -12.71
N VAL A 48 -23.77 4.45 -11.90
CA VAL A 48 -22.42 4.39 -11.33
C VAL A 48 -21.59 3.40 -12.14
N ILE A 49 -20.32 3.70 -12.32
CA ILE A 49 -19.39 2.76 -12.95
C ILE A 49 -19.04 1.69 -11.93
N SER A 50 -19.61 0.49 -12.11
CA SER A 50 -19.26 -0.68 -11.31
C SER A 50 -18.30 -1.55 -12.14
N THR A 51 -17.02 -1.47 -11.84
CA THR A 51 -16.01 -2.30 -12.50
C THR A 51 -15.09 -2.85 -11.43
N GLU A 52 -14.85 -4.17 -11.47
CA GLU A 52 -13.80 -4.77 -10.65
C GLU A 52 -12.44 -4.18 -11.06
N ASN A 53 -11.55 -4.04 -10.11
CA ASN A 53 -10.22 -3.49 -10.34
C ASN A 53 -9.20 -4.63 -10.55
N PRO A 54 -8.95 -5.08 -11.78
CA PRO A 54 -8.02 -6.16 -12.06
C PRO A 54 -6.56 -5.78 -11.77
N TYR A 55 -6.26 -4.47 -11.81
CA TYR A 55 -4.91 -3.98 -11.62
C TYR A 55 -4.42 -4.09 -10.17
N GLN A 56 -5.32 -4.24 -9.21
CA GLN A 56 -4.94 -4.43 -7.81
C GLN A 56 -4.21 -5.77 -7.62
N ASP A 57 -4.67 -6.83 -8.26
CA ASP A 57 -4.04 -8.15 -8.20
C ASP A 57 -2.67 -8.14 -8.91
N TYR A 58 -2.57 -7.45 -10.06
CA TYR A 58 -1.28 -7.29 -10.74
C TYR A 58 -0.28 -6.52 -9.89
N VAL A 59 -0.69 -5.45 -9.22
CA VAL A 59 0.17 -4.68 -8.31
C VAL A 59 0.69 -5.56 -7.16
N GLN A 60 -0.16 -6.40 -6.57
CA GLN A 60 0.26 -7.33 -5.52
C GLN A 60 1.22 -8.39 -6.05
N THR A 61 0.94 -8.94 -7.22
CA THR A 61 1.80 -9.93 -7.87
C THR A 61 3.20 -9.37 -8.17
N PHE A 62 3.28 -8.15 -8.75
CA PHE A 62 4.57 -7.48 -8.97
C PHE A 62 5.33 -7.21 -7.67
N LYS A 63 4.65 -6.81 -6.59
CA LYS A 63 5.28 -6.64 -5.28
C LYS A 63 5.83 -7.96 -4.74
N SER A 64 5.08 -9.05 -4.87
CA SER A 64 5.51 -10.38 -4.43
C SER A 64 6.73 -10.87 -5.22
N ILE A 65 6.72 -10.70 -6.55
CA ILE A 65 7.86 -11.03 -7.41
C ILE A 65 9.07 -10.18 -7.03
N ALA A 66 8.91 -8.87 -6.92
CA ALA A 66 10.00 -7.96 -6.58
C ALA A 66 10.62 -8.27 -5.22
N HIS A 67 9.79 -8.61 -4.23
CA HIS A 67 10.26 -9.02 -2.91
C HIS A 67 11.04 -10.35 -2.97
N ALA A 68 10.53 -11.33 -3.73
CA ALA A 68 11.21 -12.63 -3.90
C ALA A 68 12.57 -12.51 -4.60
N VAL A 69 12.71 -11.51 -5.48
CA VAL A 69 13.90 -11.27 -6.30
C VAL A 69 14.84 -10.24 -5.66
N GLY A 70 14.40 -9.59 -4.57
CA GLY A 70 15.17 -8.54 -3.88
C GLY A 70 15.29 -7.23 -4.68
N CYS A 71 14.27 -6.90 -5.48
CA CYS A 71 14.23 -5.70 -6.32
C CYS A 71 13.32 -4.63 -5.71
N ASP A 72 13.81 -3.40 -5.62
CA ASP A 72 13.00 -2.27 -5.19
C ASP A 72 12.17 -1.71 -6.35
N LEU A 73 10.85 -1.66 -6.15
CA LEU A 73 9.90 -1.08 -7.10
C LEU A 73 9.62 0.38 -6.74
N ASN A 74 10.29 1.30 -7.41
CA ASN A 74 9.99 2.72 -7.32
C ASN A 74 9.00 3.12 -8.42
N VAL A 75 7.87 3.74 -8.03
CA VAL A 75 6.88 4.22 -8.98
C VAL A 75 7.43 5.40 -9.77
N LYS A 76 7.37 5.33 -11.11
CA LYS A 76 7.75 6.44 -11.98
C LYS A 76 6.66 7.51 -11.99
N GLU A 77 7.05 8.77 -11.85
CA GLU A 77 6.11 9.90 -11.93
C GLU A 77 5.51 10.08 -13.33
N LYS A 78 6.30 9.85 -14.38
CA LYS A 78 5.86 9.96 -15.78
C LYS A 78 5.81 8.58 -16.43
N ILE A 79 4.62 8.14 -16.78
CA ILE A 79 4.37 6.89 -17.47
C ILE A 79 3.85 7.25 -18.87
N THR A 80 4.62 6.92 -19.88
CA THR A 80 4.27 7.14 -21.29
C THR A 80 3.77 5.87 -21.99
N SER A 81 4.09 4.73 -21.39
CA SER A 81 3.72 3.41 -21.92
C SER A 81 2.29 3.04 -21.55
N SER A 82 1.60 2.37 -22.44
CA SER A 82 0.30 1.75 -22.20
C SER A 82 0.43 0.24 -22.45
N TYR A 83 -0.18 -0.56 -21.59
CA TYR A 83 -0.14 -2.02 -21.67
C TYR A 83 -1.54 -2.60 -21.62
N THR A 84 -1.77 -3.67 -22.37
CA THR A 84 -3.01 -4.45 -22.28
C THR A 84 -2.91 -5.46 -21.13
N ASN A 85 -4.05 -5.90 -20.61
CA ASN A 85 -4.07 -6.93 -19.54
C ASN A 85 -3.35 -8.21 -20.00
N ALA A 86 -3.52 -8.61 -21.27
CA ALA A 86 -2.85 -9.78 -21.82
C ALA A 86 -1.31 -9.65 -21.84
N GLU A 87 -0.78 -8.46 -22.12
CA GLU A 87 0.67 -8.20 -22.06
C GLU A 87 1.21 -8.22 -20.62
N ILE A 88 0.43 -7.72 -19.66
CA ILE A 88 0.79 -7.74 -18.25
C ILE A 88 0.83 -9.19 -17.75
N GLU A 89 -0.20 -9.99 -18.04
CA GLU A 89 -0.27 -11.40 -17.65
C GLU A 89 0.85 -12.23 -18.29
N ALA A 90 1.11 -12.01 -19.58
CA ALA A 90 2.19 -12.68 -20.28
C ALA A 90 3.55 -12.36 -19.66
N TYR A 91 3.77 -11.10 -19.29
CA TYR A 91 5.02 -10.68 -18.65
C TYR A 91 5.17 -11.22 -17.22
N ILE A 92 4.10 -11.25 -16.44
CA ILE A 92 4.09 -11.88 -15.11
C ILE A 92 4.45 -13.37 -15.23
N LYS A 93 3.88 -14.05 -16.22
CA LYS A 93 4.19 -15.46 -16.48
C LYS A 93 5.65 -15.64 -16.90
N GLU A 94 6.17 -14.81 -17.79
CA GLU A 94 7.59 -14.78 -18.20
C GLU A 94 8.50 -14.62 -16.98
N LEU A 95 8.20 -13.66 -16.07
CA LEU A 95 8.97 -13.45 -14.84
C LEU A 95 8.92 -14.67 -13.91
N ASN A 96 7.75 -15.28 -13.74
CA ASN A 96 7.60 -16.46 -12.90
C ASN A 96 8.40 -17.66 -13.44
N GLU A 97 8.37 -17.89 -14.76
CA GLU A 97 9.16 -18.94 -15.43
C GLU A 97 10.67 -18.64 -15.32
N GLU A 98 11.08 -17.40 -15.57
CA GLU A 98 12.48 -16.97 -15.56
C GLU A 98 13.11 -17.07 -14.16
N PHE A 99 12.36 -16.65 -13.13
CA PHE A 99 12.82 -16.68 -11.74
C PHE A 99 12.43 -17.96 -10.99
N GLY A 100 11.69 -18.87 -11.63
CA GLY A 100 11.25 -20.13 -11.03
C GLY A 100 10.27 -19.96 -9.88
N LEU A 101 9.38 -18.94 -9.98
CA LEU A 101 8.44 -18.53 -8.95
C LEU A 101 7.07 -19.20 -9.06
N ASP A 102 6.90 -20.21 -9.92
CA ASP A 102 5.62 -20.90 -10.19
C ASP A 102 4.97 -21.50 -8.93
N ASN A 103 5.73 -21.65 -7.84
CA ASN A 103 5.24 -22.08 -6.53
C ASN A 103 5.11 -20.94 -5.50
N VAL A 104 5.41 -19.70 -5.85
CA VAL A 104 5.43 -18.54 -4.92
C VAL A 104 4.06 -17.89 -4.76
N ALA A 105 3.09 -18.23 -5.61
CA ALA A 105 1.71 -17.71 -5.53
C ALA A 105 0.97 -18.08 -4.21
N GLN A 106 1.60 -18.88 -3.32
CA GLN A 106 1.11 -19.20 -1.98
C GLN A 106 2.15 -18.94 -0.87
N SER A 107 3.29 -18.32 -1.15
CA SER A 107 4.21 -17.98 -0.07
C SER A 107 3.67 -16.78 0.71
N GLU A 108 3.26 -17.09 1.93
CA GLU A 108 3.12 -16.14 3.03
C GLU A 108 4.27 -15.13 2.99
N THR A 109 3.96 -13.85 3.22
CA THR A 109 4.95 -12.79 3.43
C THR A 109 6.07 -13.30 4.31
N LEU A 110 7.31 -13.31 3.80
CA LEU A 110 8.49 -13.69 4.56
C LEU A 110 8.47 -12.96 5.90
N SER A 111 8.55 -13.71 6.99
CA SER A 111 8.59 -13.10 8.31
C SER A 111 9.92 -12.38 8.52
N PRO A 112 10.01 -11.37 9.41
CA PRO A 112 11.28 -10.71 9.71
C PRO A 112 12.41 -11.66 10.15
N ASP A 113 12.04 -12.84 10.66
CA ASP A 113 12.98 -13.87 11.07
C ASP A 113 13.45 -14.73 9.88
N ASP A 114 12.62 -14.91 8.85
CA ASP A 114 13.01 -15.52 7.58
C ASP A 114 14.07 -14.65 6.86
N GLU A 115 13.92 -13.33 6.88
CA GLU A 115 14.92 -12.40 6.32
C GLU A 115 16.27 -12.47 7.05
N LYS A 116 16.26 -12.62 8.37
CA LYS A 116 17.49 -12.80 9.16
C LYS A 116 18.19 -14.10 8.78
N ALA A 117 17.43 -15.19 8.67
CA ALA A 117 17.96 -16.49 8.26
C ALA A 117 18.55 -16.45 6.85
N LEU A 118 17.91 -15.73 5.91
CA LEU A 118 18.43 -15.51 4.56
C LEU A 118 19.73 -14.70 4.54
N LYS A 119 19.86 -13.69 5.41
CA LYS A 119 21.12 -12.94 5.55
C LYS A 119 22.26 -13.81 6.08
N GLU A 120 22.01 -14.69 7.03
CA GLU A 120 23.00 -15.64 7.52
C GLU A 120 23.36 -16.70 6.44
N LEU A 121 22.38 -17.09 5.63
CA LEU A 121 22.59 -17.99 4.50
C LEU A 121 23.52 -17.38 3.44
N SER A 122 23.42 -16.06 3.18
CA SER A 122 24.26 -15.37 2.20
C SER A 122 25.77 -15.38 2.55
N VAL A 123 26.11 -15.60 3.80
CA VAL A 123 27.52 -15.76 4.26
C VAL A 123 28.09 -17.11 3.81
N LEU A 124 27.24 -18.11 3.58
CA LEU A 124 27.65 -19.40 3.01
C LEU A 124 27.83 -19.22 1.50
N ASN A 125 28.96 -19.65 0.98
CA ASN A 125 29.34 -19.50 -0.43
C ASN A 125 28.48 -20.41 -1.32
N PHE A 126 27.20 -20.04 -1.52
CA PHE A 126 26.16 -20.84 -2.16
C PHE A 126 26.43 -21.11 -3.64
N GLU A 127 27.14 -20.19 -4.32
CA GLU A 127 27.53 -20.36 -5.73
C GLU A 127 28.37 -21.62 -5.95
N LYS A 128 29.34 -21.89 -5.05
CA LYS A 128 30.13 -23.09 -5.10
C LYS A 128 29.37 -24.36 -4.75
N MET A 129 28.33 -24.24 -3.91
CA MET A 129 27.49 -25.37 -3.54
C MET A 129 26.53 -25.74 -4.68
N HIS A 130 25.94 -24.75 -5.38
CA HIS A 130 25.09 -24.96 -6.56
C HIS A 130 25.87 -25.52 -7.78
N ALA A 131 27.16 -25.26 -7.89
CA ALA A 131 27.99 -25.82 -8.94
C ALA A 131 28.25 -27.34 -8.78
N CYS A 132 27.88 -27.93 -7.63
CA CYS A 132 28.02 -29.35 -7.37
C CYS A 132 26.78 -30.11 -7.85
N ASN A 133 26.85 -30.74 -9.02
CA ASN A 133 25.73 -31.50 -9.63
C ASN A 133 25.34 -32.78 -8.86
N TYR A 134 26.01 -33.13 -7.77
CA TYR A 134 25.77 -34.35 -6.97
C TYR A 134 25.19 -34.10 -5.59
N LEU A 135 24.92 -32.82 -5.26
CA LEU A 135 24.38 -32.41 -3.94
C LEU A 135 23.02 -31.73 -4.08
N ASN A 136 22.10 -32.18 -3.25
CA ASN A 136 20.80 -31.55 -3.08
C ASN A 136 20.76 -30.77 -1.76
N PHE A 137 20.14 -29.61 -1.77
CA PHE A 137 19.99 -28.79 -0.57
C PHE A 137 18.51 -28.48 -0.34
N GLY A 138 18.14 -28.33 0.91
CA GLY A 138 16.86 -27.72 1.30
C GLY A 138 17.13 -26.65 2.34
N PHE A 139 16.57 -25.48 2.11
CA PHE A 139 16.51 -24.38 3.08
C PHE A 139 15.08 -24.19 3.55
N GLY A 140 14.89 -23.93 4.84
CA GLY A 140 13.57 -23.73 5.40
C GLY A 140 13.57 -23.68 6.91
N ARG A 141 12.39 -23.68 7.47
CA ARG A 141 12.17 -23.65 8.93
C ARG A 141 11.54 -24.94 9.43
N LEU A 142 11.84 -25.27 10.65
CA LEU A 142 11.38 -26.47 11.35
C LEU A 142 10.87 -26.08 12.74
N PRO A 143 9.73 -26.60 13.23
CA PRO A 143 9.30 -26.41 14.61
C PRO A 143 10.38 -26.87 15.58
N MET A 144 10.60 -26.13 16.68
CA MET A 144 11.64 -26.43 17.67
C MET A 144 11.55 -27.85 18.25
N ASP A 145 10.34 -28.36 18.45
CA ASP A 145 10.15 -29.72 18.97
C ASP A 145 10.49 -30.81 17.95
N SER A 146 10.26 -30.52 16.66
CA SER A 146 10.69 -31.40 15.58
C SER A 146 12.20 -31.36 15.39
N PHE A 147 12.84 -30.21 15.58
CA PHE A 147 14.29 -30.07 15.53
C PHE A 147 14.99 -30.96 16.59
N LYS A 148 14.42 -31.05 17.80
CA LYS A 148 14.95 -31.95 18.84
C LYS A 148 14.92 -33.44 18.40
N LYS A 149 13.92 -33.84 17.62
CA LYS A 149 13.76 -35.20 17.08
C LYS A 149 14.78 -35.51 15.98
N LEU A 150 15.36 -34.51 15.33
CA LEU A 150 16.42 -34.71 14.33
C LEU A 150 17.65 -35.43 14.90
N SER A 151 17.87 -35.37 16.20
CA SER A 151 18.94 -36.12 16.86
C SER A 151 18.80 -37.64 16.71
N LEU A 152 17.60 -38.15 16.45
CA LEU A 152 17.32 -39.56 16.20
C LEU A 152 17.77 -40.03 14.80
N TYR A 153 18.01 -39.07 13.89
CA TYR A 153 18.41 -39.33 12.50
C TYR A 153 19.88 -39.01 12.25
N ARG A 154 20.74 -38.98 13.29
CA ARG A 154 22.19 -38.62 13.18
C ARG A 154 22.98 -39.55 12.27
N GLU A 155 22.55 -40.79 12.05
CA GLU A 155 23.21 -41.77 11.20
C GLU A 155 22.78 -41.66 9.73
N GLU A 156 21.83 -40.79 9.42
CA GLU A 156 21.37 -40.58 8.05
C GLU A 156 22.33 -39.66 7.27
N MET A 157 22.42 -39.89 5.96
CA MET A 157 23.40 -39.26 5.07
C MET A 157 22.95 -37.82 4.68
N PHE A 158 22.82 -36.93 5.62
CA PHE A 158 22.64 -35.50 5.39
C PHE A 158 23.43 -34.68 6.42
N VAL A 159 23.87 -33.49 6.00
CA VAL A 159 24.55 -32.52 6.85
C VAL A 159 23.60 -31.37 7.12
N LEU A 160 23.54 -30.93 8.36
CA LEU A 160 22.69 -29.83 8.81
C LEU A 160 23.51 -28.64 9.24
N HIS A 161 23.12 -27.46 8.79
CA HIS A 161 23.62 -26.21 9.32
C HIS A 161 22.45 -25.35 9.83
N ARG A 162 22.50 -24.97 11.10
CA ARG A 162 21.51 -24.10 11.71
C ARG A 162 21.90 -22.65 11.46
N LEU A 163 20.98 -21.88 10.93
CA LEU A 163 21.16 -20.46 10.61
C LEU A 163 20.62 -19.59 11.74
N HIS A 164 19.31 -19.65 11.97
CA HIS A 164 18.62 -18.81 12.94
C HIS A 164 17.68 -19.66 13.81
N SER A 165 17.33 -19.19 15.00
CA SER A 165 16.36 -19.88 15.87
C SER A 165 15.59 -18.90 16.75
N THR A 166 14.29 -19.14 16.85
CA THR A 166 13.38 -18.49 17.80
C THR A 166 12.86 -19.50 18.83
N ALA A 167 11.98 -19.08 19.70
CA ALA A 167 11.36 -20.00 20.68
C ALA A 167 10.49 -21.08 20.01
N GLN A 168 9.95 -20.82 18.81
CA GLN A 168 9.00 -21.69 18.13
C GLN A 168 9.63 -22.42 16.93
N TYR A 169 10.54 -21.79 16.16
CA TYR A 169 11.09 -22.31 14.93
C TYR A 169 12.60 -22.24 14.89
N VAL A 170 13.19 -23.14 14.10
CA VAL A 170 14.62 -23.17 13.76
C VAL A 170 14.76 -23.13 12.25
N TRP A 171 15.52 -22.17 11.73
CA TRP A 171 15.91 -22.07 10.33
C TRP A 171 17.19 -22.83 10.10
N LEU A 172 17.17 -23.68 9.12
CA LEU A 172 18.30 -24.53 8.80
C LEU A 172 18.42 -24.79 7.30
N VAL A 173 19.64 -25.11 6.90
CA VAL A 173 19.94 -25.70 5.60
C VAL A 173 20.40 -27.14 5.81
N TYR A 174 19.87 -28.03 4.99
CA TYR A 174 20.38 -29.40 4.92
C TYR A 174 20.98 -29.67 3.55
N VAL A 175 22.02 -30.49 3.53
CA VAL A 175 22.73 -30.93 2.32
C VAL A 175 22.76 -32.43 2.30
N THR A 176 22.41 -33.03 1.17
CA THR A 176 22.42 -34.48 0.97
C THR A 176 22.91 -34.82 -0.44
N SER A 177 23.38 -36.03 -0.66
CA SER A 177 23.70 -36.48 -2.02
C SER A 177 22.42 -36.88 -2.78
N ASP A 178 22.49 -36.86 -4.12
CA ASP A 178 21.37 -37.26 -4.98
C ASP A 178 20.77 -38.61 -4.62
N THR A 179 21.62 -39.56 -4.26
CA THR A 179 21.21 -40.93 -3.89
C THR A 179 20.27 -40.94 -2.68
N TYR A 180 20.45 -40.01 -1.75
CA TYR A 180 19.69 -39.95 -0.50
C TYR A 180 18.65 -38.83 -0.47
N ALA A 181 18.54 -38.03 -1.52
CA ALA A 181 17.65 -36.86 -1.60
C ALA A 181 16.18 -37.20 -1.32
N ALA A 182 15.67 -38.29 -1.93
CA ALA A 182 14.29 -38.73 -1.72
C ALA A 182 14.01 -39.20 -0.28
N LYS A 183 15.01 -39.81 0.37
CA LYS A 183 14.90 -40.23 1.78
C LYS A 183 14.95 -39.04 2.72
N ALA A 184 15.89 -38.14 2.50
CA ALA A 184 16.01 -36.91 3.26
C ALA A 184 14.73 -36.07 3.18
N PHE A 185 14.19 -35.88 1.97
CA PHE A 185 12.92 -35.16 1.76
C PHE A 185 11.78 -35.73 2.58
N LYS A 186 11.59 -37.07 2.59
CA LYS A 186 10.55 -37.74 3.40
C LYS A 186 10.76 -37.54 4.89
N ILE A 187 11.99 -37.56 5.38
CA ILE A 187 12.32 -37.32 6.79
C ILE A 187 11.93 -35.90 7.17
N PHE A 188 12.37 -34.89 6.40
CA PHE A 188 12.04 -33.49 6.66
C PHE A 188 10.55 -33.20 6.54
N GLN A 189 9.85 -33.82 5.57
CA GLN A 189 8.40 -33.72 5.45
C GLN A 189 7.67 -34.31 6.67
N SER A 190 8.14 -35.45 7.21
CA SER A 190 7.56 -36.06 8.42
C SER A 190 7.77 -35.22 9.67
N LEU A 191 8.74 -34.32 9.67
CA LEU A 191 9.08 -33.42 10.76
C LEU A 191 8.42 -32.02 10.60
N PHE A 192 7.51 -31.86 9.64
CA PHE A 192 6.85 -30.57 9.35
C PHE A 192 7.82 -29.47 8.91
N PHE A 193 8.80 -29.85 8.08
CA PHE A 193 9.70 -28.88 7.49
C PHE A 193 8.96 -28.02 6.46
N GLU A 194 9.05 -26.72 6.63
CA GLU A 194 8.48 -25.71 5.71
C GLU A 194 9.62 -25.19 4.83
N PRO A 195 9.68 -25.59 3.55
CA PRO A 195 10.73 -25.13 2.64
C PRO A 195 10.56 -23.65 2.33
N ILE A 196 11.66 -22.90 2.37
CA ILE A 196 11.73 -21.51 1.93
C ILE A 196 12.53 -21.49 0.64
N THR A 197 11.98 -20.91 -0.41
CA THR A 197 12.66 -20.81 -1.71
C THR A 197 13.84 -19.85 -1.60
N ILE A 198 15.04 -20.35 -1.91
CA ILE A 198 16.26 -19.51 -1.95
C ILE A 198 16.27 -18.81 -3.31
N PRO A 199 16.36 -17.47 -3.36
CA PRO A 199 16.59 -16.77 -4.61
C PRO A 199 17.91 -17.25 -5.23
N LYS A 200 17.91 -17.66 -6.49
CA LYS A 200 19.14 -18.06 -7.21
C LYS A 200 20.06 -16.84 -7.35
N PHE A 201 21.30 -16.94 -6.93
CA PHE A 201 22.27 -15.84 -6.89
C PHE A 201 22.70 -15.31 -8.28
N ASP A 202 22.43 -16.02 -9.37
CA ASP A 202 22.59 -15.53 -10.76
C ASP A 202 21.51 -14.50 -11.15
N ILE A 203 20.65 -14.16 -10.20
CA ILE A 203 19.46 -13.33 -10.38
C ILE A 203 19.81 -11.85 -10.51
N GLN A 204 20.88 -11.36 -9.87
CA GLN A 204 21.13 -9.91 -9.81
C GLN A 204 21.35 -9.28 -11.20
N GLU A 205 22.09 -9.94 -12.08
CA GLU A 205 22.29 -9.43 -13.43
C GLU A 205 21.03 -9.50 -14.29
N ARG A 206 20.26 -10.57 -14.17
CA ARG A 206 18.96 -10.73 -14.83
C ARG A 206 17.89 -9.78 -14.29
N VAL A 207 17.84 -9.60 -12.97
CA VAL A 207 16.96 -8.64 -12.31
C VAL A 207 17.20 -7.24 -12.84
N GLU A 208 18.46 -6.83 -12.99
CA GLU A 208 18.77 -5.48 -13.50
C GLU A 208 18.34 -5.34 -14.98
N GLN A 209 18.42 -6.40 -15.79
CA GLN A 209 17.91 -6.41 -17.16
C GLN A 209 16.39 -6.29 -17.22
N CYS A 210 15.66 -7.04 -16.36
CA CYS A 210 14.19 -7.01 -16.31
C CYS A 210 13.65 -5.81 -15.52
N ARG A 211 14.45 -5.19 -14.66
CA ARG A 211 14.05 -4.14 -13.73
C ARG A 211 13.36 -2.96 -14.41
N ILE A 212 13.91 -2.47 -15.53
CA ILE A 212 13.37 -1.30 -16.21
C ILE A 212 11.94 -1.58 -16.70
N LYS A 213 11.71 -2.73 -17.32
CA LYS A 213 10.39 -3.14 -17.83
C LYS A 213 9.43 -3.46 -16.69
N MET A 214 9.92 -4.12 -15.64
CA MET A 214 9.13 -4.46 -14.45
C MET A 214 8.65 -3.21 -13.72
N VAL A 215 9.53 -2.23 -13.47
CA VAL A 215 9.19 -0.96 -12.85
C VAL A 215 8.22 -0.15 -13.71
N ASP A 216 8.35 -0.20 -15.03
CA ASP A 216 7.48 0.51 -15.96
C ASP A 216 6.06 -0.07 -15.95
N MET A 217 5.92 -1.40 -16.08
CA MET A 217 4.63 -2.09 -16.00
C MET A 217 4.00 -1.99 -14.61
N TYR A 218 4.79 -2.13 -13.55
CA TYR A 218 4.32 -1.92 -12.19
C TYR A 218 3.74 -0.52 -11.98
N SER A 219 4.49 0.51 -12.42
CA SER A 219 4.05 1.90 -12.32
C SER A 219 2.74 2.13 -13.09
N TYR A 220 2.62 1.54 -14.29
CA TYR A 220 1.39 1.55 -15.08
C TYR A 220 0.22 0.90 -14.32
N CYS A 221 0.43 -0.29 -13.73
CA CYS A 221 -0.60 -0.98 -12.95
C CYS A 221 -1.02 -0.18 -11.72
N VAL A 222 -0.09 0.44 -11.00
CA VAL A 222 -0.40 1.32 -9.85
C VAL A 222 -1.26 2.50 -10.28
N ARG A 223 -0.91 3.14 -11.39
CA ARG A 223 -1.68 4.26 -11.96
C ARG A 223 -3.08 3.83 -12.36
N GLN A 224 -3.23 2.72 -13.09
CA GLN A 224 -4.53 2.20 -13.52
C GLN A 224 -5.37 1.74 -12.33
N SER A 225 -4.77 1.08 -11.35
CA SER A 225 -5.44 0.70 -10.11
C SER A 225 -6.00 1.92 -9.37
N SER A 226 -5.22 3.01 -9.31
CA SER A 226 -5.67 4.26 -8.69
C SER A 226 -6.85 4.88 -9.44
N ILE A 227 -6.84 4.86 -10.78
CA ILE A 227 -7.96 5.33 -11.61
C ILE A 227 -9.20 4.47 -11.37
N CYS A 228 -9.08 3.14 -11.39
CA CYS A 228 -10.20 2.22 -11.14
C CYS A 228 -10.80 2.43 -9.75
N ASN A 229 -9.99 2.70 -8.74
CA ASN A 229 -10.47 2.99 -7.39
C ASN A 229 -11.29 4.29 -7.30
N MET A 230 -11.17 5.19 -8.29
CA MET A 230 -11.96 6.41 -8.36
C MET A 230 -13.31 6.23 -9.11
N TYR A 231 -13.52 5.11 -9.80
CA TYR A 231 -14.76 4.88 -10.54
C TYR A 231 -16.05 4.96 -9.69
N PRO A 232 -16.08 4.49 -8.43
CA PRO A 232 -17.25 4.64 -7.56
C PRO A 232 -17.65 6.11 -7.28
N TYR A 233 -16.74 7.06 -7.53
CA TYR A 233 -16.97 8.50 -7.36
C TYR A 233 -17.41 9.20 -8.63
N VAL A 234 -17.46 8.45 -9.76
CA VAL A 234 -17.88 8.99 -11.07
C VAL A 234 -19.34 8.67 -11.32
N ALA A 235 -20.16 9.69 -11.40
CA ALA A 235 -21.55 9.58 -11.83
C ALA A 235 -21.61 9.69 -13.38
N VAL A 236 -22.42 8.84 -14.00
CA VAL A 236 -22.71 8.92 -15.42
C VAL A 236 -24.11 9.47 -15.60
N LEU A 237 -24.21 10.66 -16.20
CA LEU A 237 -25.47 11.35 -16.47
C LEU A 237 -25.46 11.83 -17.94
N ASP A 238 -26.50 11.53 -18.70
CA ASP A 238 -26.64 11.96 -20.10
C ASP A 238 -25.39 11.70 -20.97
N GLN A 239 -24.80 10.51 -20.84
CA GLN A 239 -23.54 10.09 -21.48
C GLN A 239 -22.29 10.87 -21.04
N LYS A 240 -22.42 11.87 -20.18
CA LYS A 240 -21.29 12.57 -19.58
C LYS A 240 -20.88 11.95 -18.25
N GLN A 241 -19.60 12.05 -17.96
CA GLN A 241 -19.01 11.54 -16.73
C GLN A 241 -18.68 12.70 -15.80
N ILE A 242 -19.15 12.60 -14.57
CA ILE A 242 -19.10 13.69 -13.59
C ILE A 242 -18.37 13.22 -12.34
N LEU A 243 -17.26 13.88 -12.03
CA LEU A 243 -16.56 13.76 -10.77
C LEU A 243 -16.95 14.93 -9.89
N SER A 244 -17.53 14.66 -8.72
CA SER A 244 -17.94 15.71 -7.80
C SER A 244 -17.29 15.55 -6.43
N GLY A 245 -17.07 16.67 -5.76
CA GLY A 245 -16.48 16.68 -4.43
C GLY A 245 -16.38 18.08 -3.85
N PHE A 246 -15.76 18.14 -2.68
CA PHE A 246 -15.50 19.38 -1.97
C PHE A 246 -14.05 19.80 -2.12
N VAL A 247 -13.82 21.10 -2.33
CA VAL A 247 -12.51 21.73 -2.41
C VAL A 247 -12.54 22.98 -1.53
N LYS A 248 -11.41 23.34 -0.92
CA LYS A 248 -11.30 24.61 -0.19
C LYS A 248 -11.55 25.78 -1.13
N ALA A 249 -12.27 26.77 -0.66
CA ALA A 249 -12.57 27.96 -1.48
C ALA A 249 -11.30 28.66 -1.99
N SER A 250 -10.21 28.64 -1.22
CA SER A 250 -8.89 29.17 -1.63
C SER A 250 -8.25 28.42 -2.79
N ASP A 251 -8.52 27.12 -2.93
CA ASP A 251 -7.80 26.23 -3.81
C ASP A 251 -8.58 25.91 -5.10
N VAL A 252 -9.77 26.48 -5.26
CA VAL A 252 -10.66 26.28 -6.42
C VAL A 252 -9.96 26.60 -7.74
N GLU A 253 -9.27 27.73 -7.84
CA GLU A 253 -8.60 28.14 -9.07
C GLU A 253 -7.37 27.26 -9.36
N THR A 254 -6.63 26.85 -8.31
CA THR A 254 -5.52 25.90 -8.44
C THR A 254 -6.04 24.54 -8.93
N TYR A 255 -7.17 24.08 -8.38
CA TYR A 255 -7.81 22.85 -8.82
C TYR A 255 -8.23 22.90 -10.29
N LYS A 256 -8.87 23.99 -10.74
CA LYS A 256 -9.25 24.16 -12.15
C LYS A 256 -8.04 24.22 -13.08
N ALA A 257 -6.96 24.89 -12.65
CA ALA A 257 -5.74 25.01 -13.44
C ALA A 257 -5.09 23.65 -13.75
N ALA A 258 -5.26 22.65 -12.88
CA ALA A 258 -4.75 21.30 -13.10
C ALA A 258 -5.42 20.57 -14.28
N PHE A 259 -6.58 21.02 -14.71
CA PHE A 259 -7.31 20.48 -15.88
C PHE A 259 -7.06 21.29 -17.16
N SER A 260 -6.08 22.19 -17.15
CA SER A 260 -5.74 22.98 -18.32
C SER A 260 -5.36 22.07 -19.48
N GLY A 261 -6.05 22.24 -20.64
CA GLY A 261 -5.87 21.40 -21.83
C GLY A 261 -6.78 20.18 -21.92
N LEU A 262 -7.65 19.95 -20.92
CA LEU A 262 -8.69 18.92 -20.98
C LEU A 262 -10.06 19.55 -21.22
N PRO A 263 -10.94 18.93 -22.03
CA PRO A 263 -12.31 19.40 -22.22
C PRO A 263 -13.18 19.03 -21.00
N VAL A 264 -13.06 19.83 -19.94
CA VAL A 264 -13.76 19.62 -18.68
C VAL A 264 -14.59 20.86 -18.36
N ASP A 265 -15.89 20.66 -18.19
CA ASP A 265 -16.82 21.70 -17.73
C ASP A 265 -16.95 21.67 -16.21
N PHE A 266 -16.83 22.85 -15.58
CA PHE A 266 -16.94 22.96 -14.12
C PHE A 266 -18.25 23.60 -13.70
N ARG A 267 -18.91 22.97 -12.74
CA ARG A 267 -20.05 23.57 -12.01
C ARG A 267 -19.67 23.71 -10.56
N ILE A 268 -19.79 24.93 -10.03
CA ILE A 268 -19.46 25.25 -8.63
C ILE A 268 -20.73 25.63 -7.92
N LYS A 269 -20.95 25.05 -6.76
CA LYS A 269 -22.10 25.33 -5.89
C LYS A 269 -21.62 25.62 -4.47
N GLU A 270 -22.43 26.36 -3.72
CA GLU A 270 -22.23 26.48 -2.27
C GLU A 270 -22.62 25.14 -1.58
N PRO A 271 -21.98 24.79 -0.47
CA PRO A 271 -22.34 23.57 0.28
C PRO A 271 -23.81 23.54 0.69
N SER A 272 -24.42 24.72 0.98
CA SER A 272 -25.83 24.88 1.34
C SER A 272 -26.81 24.55 0.21
N GLU A 273 -26.35 24.59 -1.05
CA GLU A 273 -27.19 24.26 -2.21
C GLU A 273 -27.26 22.76 -2.47
N VAL A 274 -26.42 21.97 -1.78
CA VAL A 274 -26.32 20.51 -1.94
C VAL A 274 -26.88 19.86 -0.67
N LYS A 275 -28.20 19.68 -0.61
CA LYS A 275 -28.91 19.29 0.63
C LYS A 275 -28.62 17.90 1.15
N ASP A 276 -28.29 16.94 0.26
CA ASP A 276 -28.18 15.51 0.61
C ASP A 276 -26.76 15.06 0.89
N ILE A 277 -25.78 15.94 0.73
CA ILE A 277 -24.36 15.61 0.88
C ILE A 277 -23.76 16.48 2.00
N LYS A 278 -23.34 15.83 3.07
CA LYS A 278 -22.67 16.51 4.19
C LYS A 278 -21.33 17.08 3.72
N CYS A 279 -21.15 18.39 3.88
CA CYS A 279 -19.88 19.05 3.64
C CYS A 279 -18.86 18.62 4.70
N PRO A 280 -17.63 18.25 4.31
CA PRO A 280 -16.59 17.94 5.28
C PRO A 280 -16.15 19.21 6.02
N THR A 281 -15.87 19.06 7.30
CA THR A 281 -15.40 20.15 8.16
C THR A 281 -13.89 20.12 8.24
N LEU A 282 -13.25 21.25 7.90
CA LEU A 282 -11.82 21.48 8.09
C LEU A 282 -11.66 22.61 9.10
N LEU A 283 -11.03 22.31 10.23
CA LEU A 283 -10.72 23.29 11.26
C LEU A 283 -9.57 24.19 10.79
N LYS A 284 -9.68 25.48 11.10
CA LYS A 284 -8.66 26.49 10.81
C LYS A 284 -8.50 27.41 12.00
N ASN A 285 -7.80 26.93 13.00
CA ASN A 285 -7.50 27.68 14.20
C ASN A 285 -6.16 28.39 14.13
N SER A 286 -5.99 29.42 14.97
CA SER A 286 -4.70 30.09 15.11
C SER A 286 -3.64 29.13 15.68
N TRP A 287 -2.37 29.45 15.46
CA TRP A 287 -1.24 28.65 15.92
C TRP A 287 -1.35 28.23 17.40
N PHE A 288 -1.80 29.10 18.27
CA PHE A 288 -1.92 28.83 19.70
C PHE A 288 -3.00 27.78 20.02
N PHE A 289 -4.12 27.80 19.30
CA PHE A 289 -5.23 26.86 19.51
C PHE A 289 -5.14 25.58 18.66
N LYS A 290 -4.27 25.55 17.68
CA LYS A 290 -4.09 24.39 16.81
C LYS A 290 -3.84 23.06 17.54
N PRO A 291 -3.03 22.98 18.63
CA PRO A 291 -2.86 21.73 19.39
C PRO A 291 -4.16 21.20 19.99
N PHE A 292 -5.14 22.07 20.27
CA PHE A 292 -6.42 21.68 20.85
C PHE A 292 -7.41 21.13 19.81
N GLU A 293 -7.13 21.27 18.50
CA GLU A 293 -7.89 20.60 17.45
C GLU A 293 -7.85 19.07 17.59
N LEU A 294 -6.74 18.52 18.12
CA LEU A 294 -6.61 17.09 18.39
C LEU A 294 -7.72 16.56 19.32
N PHE A 295 -8.12 17.33 20.32
CA PHE A 295 -9.21 16.93 21.19
C PHE A 295 -10.55 16.87 20.45
N ILE A 296 -10.79 17.81 19.54
CA ILE A 296 -12.00 17.80 18.71
C ILE A 296 -11.98 16.60 17.77
N GLU A 297 -10.87 16.32 17.11
CA GLU A 297 -10.72 15.17 16.21
C GLU A 297 -10.95 13.84 16.94
N MET A 298 -10.49 13.71 18.19
CA MET A 298 -10.72 12.51 19.00
C MET A 298 -12.19 12.27 19.34
N TYR A 299 -12.96 13.33 19.59
CA TYR A 299 -14.40 13.25 19.93
C TYR A 299 -15.29 13.23 18.69
N GLY A 300 -14.81 13.73 17.56
CA GLY A 300 -15.53 13.89 16.31
C GLY A 300 -15.66 15.36 15.91
N LEU A 301 -15.43 15.61 14.61
CA LEU A 301 -15.52 16.97 14.05
C LEU A 301 -16.97 17.49 14.10
N PRO A 302 -17.18 18.77 14.43
CA PRO A 302 -18.50 19.41 14.36
C PRO A 302 -19.01 19.41 12.91
N ALA A 303 -20.32 19.57 12.72
CA ALA A 303 -20.84 19.74 11.37
C ALA A 303 -20.34 21.06 10.75
N TYR A 304 -20.33 21.13 9.43
CA TYR A 304 -19.78 22.29 8.70
C TYR A 304 -20.40 23.63 9.09
N ASP A 305 -21.72 23.60 9.42
CA ASP A 305 -22.47 24.77 9.81
C ASP A 305 -22.48 25.02 11.34
N ASP A 306 -21.85 24.15 12.11
CA ASP A 306 -21.76 24.22 13.56
C ASP A 306 -20.65 25.15 14.04
N PHE A 307 -20.71 25.49 15.33
CA PHE A 307 -19.68 26.25 16.01
C PHE A 307 -18.43 25.39 16.29
N ASP A 308 -17.25 25.92 16.01
CA ASP A 308 -15.99 25.29 16.38
C ASP A 308 -15.69 25.51 17.87
N PRO A 309 -15.71 24.46 18.69
CA PRO A 309 -15.45 24.55 20.13
C PRO A 309 -13.96 24.59 20.50
N THR A 310 -13.03 24.53 19.55
CA THR A 310 -11.57 24.40 19.80
C THR A 310 -11.04 25.48 20.74
N VAL A 311 -11.40 26.74 20.48
CA VAL A 311 -10.94 27.87 21.31
C VAL A 311 -11.47 27.75 22.73
N PHE A 312 -12.74 27.38 22.88
CA PHE A 312 -13.40 27.23 24.18
C PHE A 312 -12.75 26.06 24.96
N ILE A 313 -12.52 24.92 24.32
CA ILE A 313 -11.85 23.76 24.91
C ILE A 313 -10.42 24.14 25.32
N GLY A 314 -9.68 24.84 24.45
CA GLY A 314 -8.33 25.27 24.74
C GLY A 314 -8.24 26.16 26.01
N ILE A 315 -9.11 27.14 26.14
CA ILE A 315 -9.15 28.03 27.32
C ILE A 315 -9.53 27.26 28.58
N THR A 316 -10.60 26.47 28.54
CA THR A 316 -11.06 25.70 29.70
C THR A 316 -10.04 24.65 30.11
N TYR A 317 -9.40 23.99 29.15
CA TYR A 317 -8.32 23.05 29.44
C TYR A 317 -7.14 23.71 30.16
N CYS A 318 -6.67 24.86 29.66
CA CYS A 318 -5.58 25.58 30.30
C CYS A 318 -5.93 26.03 31.74
N ILE A 319 -7.16 26.50 31.96
CA ILE A 319 -7.62 26.90 33.30
C ILE A 319 -7.69 25.69 34.23
N LEU A 320 -8.34 24.62 33.83
CA LEU A 320 -8.50 23.42 34.68
C LEU A 320 -7.16 22.76 34.97
N PHE A 321 -6.29 22.70 33.95
CA PHE A 321 -4.93 22.16 34.14
C PHE A 321 -4.11 23.01 35.11
N GLY A 322 -4.19 24.36 34.99
CA GLY A 322 -3.52 25.26 35.88
C GLY A 322 -4.01 25.14 37.36
N ILE A 323 -5.31 24.95 37.55
CA ILE A 323 -5.88 24.71 38.91
C ILE A 323 -5.43 23.36 39.46
N MET A 324 -5.40 22.33 38.60
CA MET A 324 -5.02 20.97 39.03
C MET A 324 -3.56 20.88 39.46
N PHE A 325 -2.64 21.52 38.75
CA PHE A 325 -1.21 21.50 39.12
C PHE A 325 -0.87 22.47 40.26
N GLY A 326 -1.55 23.61 40.39
CA GLY A 326 -1.42 24.57 41.51
C GLY A 326 -0.02 25.10 41.78
N ASP A 327 0.97 24.73 40.99
CA ASP A 327 2.37 25.09 41.16
C ASP A 327 2.84 26.07 40.08
N PHE A 328 2.93 27.33 40.46
CA PHE A 328 3.39 28.41 39.62
C PHE A 328 4.84 28.19 39.10
N GLY A 329 5.70 27.61 39.94
CA GLY A 329 7.09 27.37 39.58
C GLY A 329 7.26 26.31 38.50
N GLN A 330 6.56 25.17 38.60
CA GLN A 330 6.56 24.13 37.59
C GLN A 330 5.94 24.61 36.29
N GLY A 331 4.83 25.38 36.34
CA GLY A 331 4.20 25.98 35.17
C GLY A 331 5.13 26.93 34.45
N LEU A 332 5.92 27.73 35.14
CA LEU A 332 6.88 28.63 34.51
C LEU A 332 8.04 27.92 33.85
N VAL A 333 8.53 26.83 34.47
CA VAL A 333 9.58 25.98 33.88
C VAL A 333 9.06 25.31 32.56
N LEU A 334 7.86 24.76 32.56
CA LEU A 334 7.26 24.16 31.37
C LEU A 334 7.03 25.18 30.28
N MET A 335 6.65 26.41 30.62
CA MET A 335 6.46 27.49 29.64
C MET A 335 7.78 27.92 28.95
N ILE A 336 8.93 27.81 29.67
CA ILE A 336 10.26 28.17 29.15
C ILE A 336 10.83 27.04 28.26
N LEU A 337 10.54 25.78 28.60
CA LEU A 337 11.10 24.61 27.95
C LEU A 337 10.24 24.11 26.76
N GLY A 338 8.96 24.44 26.66
CA GLY A 338 8.05 24.08 25.58
C GLY A 338 7.96 25.17 24.52
#